data_90fe042b70ca66f764ff969112f66f43
#
_entry.id   90fe042b70ca66f764ff969112f66f43
#
_cell.length_a   1.000
_cell.length_b   1.000
_cell.length_c   1.000
_cell.angle_alpha   90.00
_cell.angle_beta   90.00
_cell.angle_gamma   90.00
#
_symmetry.space_group_name_H-M   'P 1'
#
loop_
_entity.id
_entity.type
_entity.pdbx_description
1 polymer ?
#
loop_
_entity_poly.entity_id
_entity_poly.type
_entity_poly.pdbx_seq_one_letter_code
_entity_poly.pdbx_strand_id
1 'polypeptide(L)'
;HWILVNLDGSAPPFEDYVKPLRERVDNWPFRASGAGLDTLKHVSRIDFGTIEGNWKIVVENFIEPYHVAYVHSESCAGQPLEAHHAYHDGALVGSEVRLDGWRPGGEGAQGKTESLNASALYMVLFPNFALGLYGDSVISILALPDGPSRTREQFDVYVWDYVEPTPELVAGWVDLNKRINAEDISMIEAMQKGLASPAMSGGAVLSPHWESCVKQFE
;
A
#
# COMPACT_ATOMS: atom_id res chain seq x y z
N HIS A 1 -11.21 -0.48 13.39
CA HIS A 1 -11.36 -0.79 11.97
C HIS A 1 -10.80 -2.17 11.63
N TRP A 2 -9.66 -2.57 12.22
CA TRP A 2 -8.99 -3.83 11.91
C TRP A 2 -8.82 -4.69 13.14
N ILE A 3 -8.77 -6.00 12.95
CA ILE A 3 -8.55 -6.99 14.01
C ILE A 3 -7.27 -7.74 13.66
N LEU A 4 -6.27 -7.63 14.53
CA LEU A 4 -5.04 -8.41 14.44
C LEU A 4 -5.13 -9.58 15.40
N VAL A 5 -4.70 -10.77 14.96
CA VAL A 5 -4.80 -12.00 15.72
C VAL A 5 -3.43 -12.62 15.90
N ASN A 6 -3.10 -12.97 17.14
CA ASN A 6 -1.92 -13.77 17.46
C ASN A 6 -2.37 -15.20 17.83
N LEU A 7 -1.97 -16.18 17.01
CA LEU A 7 -2.44 -17.56 17.15
C LEU A 7 -1.69 -18.37 18.18
N ASP A 8 -0.43 -18.06 18.45
CA ASP A 8 0.42 -18.84 19.35
C ASP A 8 0.62 -18.21 20.73
N GLY A 9 0.14 -16.99 20.92
CA GLY A 9 0.25 -16.26 22.18
C GLY A 9 1.66 -15.75 22.50
N SER A 10 2.62 -15.87 21.58
CA SER A 10 4.03 -15.49 21.80
C SER A 10 4.39 -14.09 21.30
N ALA A 11 3.46 -13.39 20.63
CA ALA A 11 3.71 -12.04 20.13
C ALA A 11 4.02 -11.05 21.26
N PRO A 12 4.81 -10.01 20.99
CA PRO A 12 4.99 -8.91 21.93
C PRO A 12 3.63 -8.22 22.23
N PRO A 13 3.57 -7.37 23.26
CA PRO A 13 2.39 -6.56 23.52
C PRO A 13 1.93 -5.82 22.26
N PHE A 14 0.63 -5.80 22.02
CA PHE A 14 0.05 -5.22 20.81
C PHE A 14 0.52 -3.78 20.57
N GLU A 15 0.57 -2.96 21.62
CA GLU A 15 1.01 -1.56 21.52
C GLU A 15 2.46 -1.43 21.08
N ASP A 16 3.33 -2.33 21.50
CA ASP A 16 4.74 -2.35 21.06
C ASP A 16 4.85 -2.76 19.60
N TYR A 17 4.03 -3.73 19.19
CA TYR A 17 4.02 -4.23 17.80
C TYR A 17 3.54 -3.19 16.80
N VAL A 18 2.51 -2.42 17.13
CA VAL A 18 1.92 -1.40 16.24
C VAL A 18 2.56 -0.02 16.39
N LYS A 19 3.43 0.17 17.37
CA LYS A 19 4.06 1.45 17.66
C LYS A 19 4.75 2.08 16.44
N PRO A 20 5.60 1.37 15.67
CA PRO A 20 6.26 1.96 14.50
C PRO A 20 5.26 2.48 13.46
N LEU A 21 4.16 1.74 13.24
CA LEU A 21 3.09 2.14 12.34
C LEU A 21 2.40 3.42 12.83
N ARG A 22 2.02 3.48 14.11
CA ARG A 22 1.38 4.67 14.69
C ARG A 22 2.28 5.89 14.61
N GLU A 23 3.53 5.76 15.03
CA GLU A 23 4.52 6.86 14.99
C GLU A 23 4.73 7.36 13.55
N ARG A 24 4.76 6.44 12.57
CA ARG A 24 4.89 6.81 11.16
C ARG A 24 3.71 7.62 10.65
N VAL A 25 2.48 7.17 10.96
CA VAL A 25 1.25 7.88 10.60
C VAL A 25 1.15 9.22 11.32
N ASP A 26 1.43 9.27 12.61
CA ASP A 26 1.32 10.49 13.42
C ASP A 26 2.30 11.58 13.01
N ASN A 27 3.48 11.17 12.55
CA ASN A 27 4.52 12.08 12.07
C ASN A 27 4.44 12.37 10.56
N TRP A 28 3.48 11.79 9.84
CA TRP A 28 3.36 12.03 8.41
C TRP A 28 2.86 13.45 8.12
N PRO A 29 3.70 14.30 7.46
CA PRO A 29 3.44 15.75 7.37
C PRO A 29 2.28 16.12 6.45
N PHE A 30 1.83 15.18 5.63
CA PHE A 30 0.75 15.41 4.65
C PHE A 30 -0.63 15.02 5.17
N ARG A 31 -0.73 14.63 6.41
CA ARG A 31 -1.98 14.42 7.13
C ARG A 31 -2.47 15.73 7.75
N ALA A 32 -3.77 16.00 7.71
CA ALA A 32 -4.32 17.15 8.43
C ALA A 32 -4.11 17.01 9.95
N SER A 33 -3.83 18.13 10.61
CA SER A 33 -3.58 18.14 12.06
C SER A 33 -4.75 17.53 12.84
N GLY A 34 -4.47 16.57 13.68
CA GLY A 34 -5.45 15.89 14.53
C GLY A 34 -6.15 14.68 13.89
N ALA A 35 -6.04 14.48 12.58
CA ALA A 35 -6.54 13.26 11.95
C ALA A 35 -5.75 12.04 12.41
N GLY A 36 -6.39 10.92 12.64
CA GLY A 36 -5.77 9.69 13.11
C GLY A 36 -6.43 8.45 12.54
N LEU A 37 -5.75 7.30 12.62
CA LEU A 37 -6.32 6.04 12.16
C LEU A 37 -7.62 5.68 12.88
N ASP A 38 -7.81 6.15 14.10
CA ASP A 38 -9.00 5.88 14.91
C ASP A 38 -10.23 6.64 14.43
N THR A 39 -10.04 7.74 13.67
CA THR A 39 -11.13 8.60 13.17
C THR A 39 -11.51 8.34 11.72
N LEU A 40 -10.86 7.39 11.06
CA LEU A 40 -11.16 7.00 9.67
C LEU A 40 -12.62 6.57 9.52
N LYS A 41 -13.24 6.96 8.41
CA LYS A 41 -14.58 6.50 8.02
C LYS A 41 -14.44 5.50 6.88
N HIS A 42 -14.91 4.27 7.07
CA HIS A 42 -14.98 3.27 6.00
C HIS A 42 -16.04 3.67 4.97
N VAL A 43 -15.68 3.67 3.70
CA VAL A 43 -16.58 4.13 2.62
C VAL A 43 -16.82 3.08 1.55
N SER A 44 -15.91 2.14 1.33
CA SER A 44 -16.10 1.08 0.34
C SER A 44 -15.20 -0.12 0.60
N ARG A 45 -15.61 -1.26 0.07
CA ARG A 45 -14.81 -2.49 -0.01
C ARG A 45 -14.74 -2.95 -1.47
N ILE A 46 -13.55 -3.37 -1.88
CA ILE A 46 -13.27 -3.93 -3.20
C ILE A 46 -12.73 -5.34 -2.98
N ASP A 47 -13.44 -6.35 -3.47
CA ASP A 47 -12.98 -7.74 -3.49
C ASP A 47 -12.39 -8.01 -4.88
N PHE A 48 -11.10 -8.28 -4.94
CA PHE A 48 -10.41 -8.62 -6.19
C PHE A 48 -10.43 -10.13 -6.46
N GLY A 49 -10.98 -10.92 -5.54
CA GLY A 49 -11.06 -12.37 -5.67
C GLY A 49 -9.72 -13.04 -5.46
N THR A 50 -9.42 -14.01 -6.31
CA THR A 50 -8.18 -14.79 -6.24
C THR A 50 -7.21 -14.34 -7.33
N ILE A 51 -5.98 -14.05 -6.91
CA ILE A 51 -4.82 -13.74 -7.76
C ILE A 51 -3.96 -14.99 -7.85
N GLU A 52 -3.52 -15.38 -9.05
CA GLU A 52 -2.63 -16.52 -9.29
C GLU A 52 -1.16 -16.11 -8.99
N GLY A 53 -0.92 -15.72 -7.75
CA GLY A 53 0.35 -15.28 -7.21
C GLY A 53 0.48 -15.56 -5.71
N ASN A 54 1.69 -15.83 -5.25
CA ASN A 54 1.98 -15.97 -3.82
C ASN A 54 1.72 -14.65 -3.09
N TRP A 55 1.16 -14.70 -1.89
CA TRP A 55 0.84 -13.52 -1.10
C TRP A 55 2.05 -12.61 -0.81
N LYS A 56 3.25 -13.17 -0.74
CA LYS A 56 4.48 -12.37 -0.58
C LYS A 56 4.73 -11.48 -1.79
N ILE A 57 4.56 -12.02 -3.02
CA ILE A 57 4.72 -11.23 -4.24
C ILE A 57 3.71 -10.07 -4.27
N VAL A 58 2.47 -10.30 -3.82
CA VAL A 58 1.45 -9.25 -3.71
C VAL A 58 1.89 -8.16 -2.75
N VAL A 59 2.40 -8.55 -1.58
CA VAL A 59 2.88 -7.60 -0.57
C VAL A 59 4.15 -6.88 -1.03
N GLU A 60 5.11 -7.59 -1.61
CA GLU A 60 6.35 -7.02 -2.14
C GLU A 60 6.06 -5.97 -3.21
N ASN A 61 5.14 -6.28 -4.14
CA ASN A 61 4.68 -5.34 -5.15
C ASN A 61 4.14 -4.04 -4.53
N PHE A 62 3.40 -4.12 -3.44
CA PHE A 62 2.83 -2.94 -2.81
C PHE A 62 3.87 -2.06 -2.11
N ILE A 63 4.95 -2.61 -1.55
CA ILE A 63 5.92 -1.84 -0.76
C ILE A 63 7.07 -1.28 -1.58
N GLU A 64 7.41 -1.86 -2.73
CA GLU A 64 8.52 -1.41 -3.54
C GLU A 64 8.06 -0.43 -4.62
N PRO A 65 8.76 0.68 -4.83
CA PRO A 65 8.33 1.69 -5.81
C PRO A 65 8.90 1.46 -7.22
N TYR A 66 9.79 0.48 -7.41
CA TYR A 66 10.55 0.37 -8.66
C TYR A 66 9.67 0.05 -9.87
N HIS A 67 8.62 -0.77 -9.69
CA HIS A 67 7.66 -1.10 -10.74
C HIS A 67 6.79 0.09 -11.17
N VAL A 68 6.54 1.06 -10.27
CA VAL A 68 5.59 2.17 -10.50
C VAL A 68 5.86 2.91 -11.81
N ALA A 69 7.13 3.21 -12.10
CA ALA A 69 7.51 3.93 -13.32
C ALA A 69 7.26 3.13 -14.61
N TYR A 70 7.14 1.82 -14.52
CA TYR A 70 7.02 0.92 -15.69
C TYR A 70 5.61 0.33 -15.83
N VAL A 71 4.99 -0.05 -14.71
CA VAL A 71 3.67 -0.68 -14.67
C VAL A 71 2.57 0.39 -14.63
N HIS A 72 2.76 1.43 -13.82
CA HIS A 72 1.79 2.50 -13.58
C HIS A 72 2.12 3.80 -14.32
N SER A 73 2.75 3.71 -15.49
CA SER A 73 3.22 4.88 -16.24
C SER A 73 2.12 5.89 -16.60
N GLU A 74 0.86 5.47 -16.63
CA GLU A 74 -0.29 6.34 -16.84
C GLU A 74 -1.07 6.61 -15.55
N SER A 75 -1.35 5.57 -14.75
CA SER A 75 -2.18 5.67 -13.56
C SER A 75 -1.48 6.41 -12.40
N CYS A 76 -0.15 6.29 -12.28
CA CYS A 76 0.67 6.96 -11.27
C CYS A 76 1.74 7.91 -11.87
N ALA A 77 1.49 8.49 -13.03
CA ALA A 77 2.43 9.36 -13.74
C ALA A 77 2.96 10.56 -12.92
N GLY A 78 2.23 10.95 -11.87
CA GLY A 78 2.64 12.03 -10.96
C GLY A 78 3.56 11.61 -9.82
N GLN A 79 3.96 10.33 -9.74
CA GLN A 79 4.87 9.81 -8.71
C GLN A 79 6.20 9.38 -9.32
N PRO A 80 7.15 10.30 -9.58
CA PRO A 80 8.43 9.97 -10.15
C PRO A 80 9.24 9.10 -9.18
N LEU A 81 9.98 8.14 -9.72
CA LEU A 81 10.74 7.16 -8.94
C LEU A 81 11.68 7.81 -7.92
N GLU A 82 12.28 8.94 -8.28
CA GLU A 82 13.22 9.69 -7.45
C GLU A 82 12.57 10.30 -6.19
N ALA A 83 11.25 10.45 -6.18
CA ALA A 83 10.50 10.95 -5.02
C ALA A 83 10.18 9.86 -3.99
N HIS A 84 10.46 8.60 -4.32
CA HIS A 84 10.22 7.48 -3.44
C HIS A 84 11.40 7.20 -2.51
N HIS A 85 11.10 6.94 -1.24
CA HIS A 85 12.08 6.62 -0.21
C HIS A 85 11.64 5.37 0.55
N ALA A 86 12.38 4.28 0.37
CA ALA A 86 12.12 3.05 1.11
C ALA A 86 12.53 3.18 2.58
N TYR A 87 11.82 2.53 3.48
CA TYR A 87 12.12 2.49 4.91
C TYR A 87 11.73 1.15 5.55
N HIS A 88 12.29 0.90 6.73
CA HIS A 88 11.89 -0.21 7.58
C HIS A 88 12.06 0.17 9.06
N ASP A 89 11.22 -0.38 9.93
CA ASP A 89 11.31 -0.25 11.39
C ASP A 89 10.65 -1.47 12.05
N GLY A 90 11.46 -2.42 12.49
CA GLY A 90 10.98 -3.69 13.04
C GLY A 90 10.09 -4.45 12.03
N ALA A 91 8.84 -4.71 12.42
CA ALA A 91 7.86 -5.39 11.59
C ALA A 91 7.18 -4.47 10.53
N LEU A 92 7.52 -3.17 10.51
CA LEU A 92 6.99 -2.21 9.57
C LEU A 92 7.98 -2.01 8.43
N VAL A 93 7.54 -2.20 7.20
CA VAL A 93 8.30 -1.93 5.98
C VAL A 93 7.45 -1.13 4.99
N GLY A 94 8.10 -0.39 4.10
CA GLY A 94 7.35 0.34 3.07
C GLY A 94 8.15 1.39 2.33
N SER A 95 7.43 2.24 1.63
CA SER A 95 7.98 3.39 0.92
C SER A 95 7.13 4.64 1.13
N GLU A 96 7.75 5.80 0.96
CA GLU A 96 7.11 7.10 1.05
C GLU A 96 7.40 7.90 -0.21
N VAL A 97 6.38 8.55 -0.75
CA VAL A 97 6.51 9.52 -1.84
C VAL A 97 6.42 10.92 -1.28
N ARG A 98 7.42 11.76 -1.55
CA ARG A 98 7.45 13.17 -1.15
C ARG A 98 7.51 14.05 -2.39
N LEU A 99 6.42 14.77 -2.63
CA LEU A 99 6.33 15.74 -3.71
C LEU A 99 6.36 17.17 -3.13
N ASP A 100 7.28 17.98 -3.62
CA ASP A 100 7.44 19.36 -3.17
C ASP A 100 6.19 20.19 -3.47
N GLY A 101 5.79 21.01 -2.47
CA GLY A 101 4.67 21.95 -2.62
C GLY A 101 3.27 21.36 -2.42
N TRP A 102 3.12 20.05 -2.30
CA TRP A 102 1.83 19.46 -2.01
C TRP A 102 1.42 19.69 -0.53
N ARG A 103 0.14 20.06 -0.30
CA ARG A 103 -0.43 20.24 1.04
C ARG A 103 -1.87 19.70 1.07
N PRO A 104 -2.27 19.01 2.16
CA PRO A 104 -3.65 18.58 2.35
C PRO A 104 -4.61 19.80 2.31
N GLY A 105 -5.70 19.69 1.55
CA GLY A 105 -6.71 20.76 1.49
C GLY A 105 -6.33 21.98 0.64
N GLY A 106 -5.22 21.94 -0.11
CA GLY A 106 -4.87 22.97 -1.10
C GLY A 106 -5.90 23.07 -2.24
N GLU A 107 -5.97 24.24 -2.91
CA GLU A 107 -6.79 24.42 -4.12
C GLU A 107 -6.39 23.36 -5.16
N GLY A 108 -7.29 22.46 -5.49
CA GLY A 108 -7.06 21.31 -6.37
C GLY A 108 -7.29 19.94 -5.71
N ALA A 109 -7.25 19.83 -4.37
CA ALA A 109 -7.48 18.59 -3.65
C ALA A 109 -8.97 18.19 -3.55
N GLN A 110 -9.87 19.04 -4.02
CA GLN A 110 -11.31 18.76 -3.98
C GLN A 110 -11.76 18.04 -5.24
N GLY A 111 -11.98 16.73 -5.12
CA GLY A 111 -12.84 15.98 -6.03
C GLY A 111 -12.24 15.52 -7.34
N LYS A 112 -10.91 15.55 -7.48
CA LYS A 112 -10.23 14.94 -8.63
C LYS A 112 -9.37 13.78 -8.13
N THR A 113 -9.26 12.71 -8.92
CA THR A 113 -8.34 11.58 -8.79
C THR A 113 -6.85 11.99 -8.80
N GLU A 114 -6.55 13.23 -8.44
CA GLU A 114 -5.21 13.79 -8.31
C GLU A 114 -4.51 13.36 -7.03
N SER A 115 -5.16 12.55 -6.18
CA SER A 115 -4.55 12.03 -4.95
C SER A 115 -3.30 11.19 -5.20
N LEU A 116 -3.19 10.56 -6.37
CA LEU A 116 -1.98 9.83 -6.79
C LEU A 116 -0.86 10.75 -7.32
N ASN A 117 -1.15 12.01 -7.61
CA ASN A 117 -0.12 13.02 -7.91
C ASN A 117 0.30 13.75 -6.63
N ALA A 118 0.16 13.10 -5.50
CA ALA A 118 0.38 13.65 -4.19
C ALA A 118 1.42 12.84 -3.41
N SER A 119 1.92 13.41 -2.34
CA SER A 119 2.70 12.65 -1.37
C SER A 119 1.85 11.53 -0.79
N ALA A 120 2.44 10.35 -0.71
CA ALA A 120 1.79 9.13 -0.23
C ALA A 120 2.69 8.34 0.71
N LEU A 121 2.10 7.51 1.54
CA LEU A 121 2.82 6.63 2.45
C LEU A 121 2.29 5.20 2.28
N TYR A 122 3.15 4.32 1.82
CA TYR A 122 2.87 2.90 1.63
C TYR A 122 3.53 2.10 2.74
N MET A 123 2.76 1.29 3.45
CA MET A 123 3.22 0.56 4.63
C MET A 123 2.71 -0.86 4.63
N VAL A 124 3.53 -1.78 5.08
CA VAL A 124 3.12 -3.12 5.47
C VAL A 124 3.57 -3.38 6.89
N LEU A 125 2.60 -3.71 7.75
CA LEU A 125 2.87 -4.34 9.02
C LEU A 125 2.87 -5.85 8.79
N PHE A 126 4.05 -6.46 8.96
CA PHE A 126 4.23 -7.89 8.70
C PHE A 126 3.15 -8.74 9.41
N PRO A 127 2.58 -9.81 8.84
CA PRO A 127 3.00 -10.34 7.54
C PRO A 127 2.24 -9.76 6.34
N ASN A 128 0.99 -9.36 6.45
CA ASN A 128 0.11 -9.16 5.30
C ASN A 128 -0.92 -8.03 5.45
N PHE A 129 -0.70 -7.13 6.40
CA PHE A 129 -1.56 -5.97 6.60
C PHE A 129 -0.90 -4.73 5.98
N ALA A 130 -1.43 -4.27 4.87
CA ALA A 130 -0.92 -3.12 4.15
C ALA A 130 -1.82 -1.90 4.27
N LEU A 131 -1.22 -0.72 4.31
CA LEU A 131 -1.88 0.59 4.32
C LEU A 131 -1.25 1.51 3.28
N GLY A 132 -2.08 2.13 2.45
CA GLY A 132 -1.71 3.27 1.62
C GLY A 132 -2.39 4.53 2.15
N LEU A 133 -1.63 5.54 2.53
CA LEU A 133 -2.14 6.81 3.02
C LEU A 133 -1.97 7.89 1.96
N TYR A 134 -3.05 8.60 1.71
CA TYR A 134 -3.12 9.75 0.81
C TYR A 134 -3.71 10.94 1.55
N GLY A 135 -3.62 12.12 0.95
CA GLY A 135 -4.11 13.33 1.60
C GLY A 135 -5.60 13.36 1.91
N ASP A 136 -6.41 12.64 1.18
CA ASP A 136 -7.86 12.60 1.29
C ASP A 136 -8.40 11.22 1.73
N SER A 137 -7.63 10.15 1.52
CA SER A 137 -8.10 8.78 1.70
C SER A 137 -7.02 7.86 2.28
N VAL A 138 -7.46 6.71 2.74
CA VAL A 138 -6.61 5.60 3.18
C VAL A 138 -7.16 4.33 2.56
N ILE A 139 -6.27 3.50 2.03
CA ILE A 139 -6.61 2.13 1.64
C ILE A 139 -5.98 1.15 2.63
N SER A 140 -6.70 0.11 3.02
CA SER A 140 -6.07 -1.07 3.62
C SER A 140 -6.18 -2.24 2.67
N ILE A 141 -5.10 -2.98 2.55
CA ILE A 141 -4.99 -4.16 1.70
C ILE A 141 -4.77 -5.37 2.58
N LEU A 142 -5.56 -6.40 2.34
CA LEU A 142 -5.41 -7.68 2.99
C LEU A 142 -5.13 -8.75 1.94
N ALA A 143 -3.89 -9.25 1.96
CA ALA A 143 -3.43 -10.34 1.09
C ALA A 143 -3.48 -11.67 1.87
N LEU A 144 -4.54 -12.45 1.67
CA LEU A 144 -4.76 -13.71 2.37
C LEU A 144 -4.23 -14.88 1.54
N PRO A 145 -3.25 -15.65 2.06
CA PRO A 145 -2.77 -16.84 1.38
C PRO A 145 -3.90 -17.85 1.10
N ASP A 146 -3.98 -18.32 -0.15
CA ASP A 146 -4.84 -19.42 -0.57
C ASP A 146 -3.99 -20.52 -1.25
N GLY A 147 -3.03 -21.02 -0.50
CA GLY A 147 -2.00 -21.95 -0.97
C GLY A 147 -0.69 -21.26 -1.38
N PRO A 148 0.27 -22.00 -1.95
CA PRO A 148 1.62 -21.48 -2.21
C PRO A 148 1.73 -20.53 -3.41
N SER A 149 0.72 -20.49 -4.28
CA SER A 149 0.73 -19.71 -5.53
C SER A 149 -0.57 -18.97 -5.78
N ARG A 150 -1.42 -18.81 -4.76
CA ARG A 150 -2.66 -18.05 -4.86
C ARG A 150 -2.88 -17.19 -3.64
N THR A 151 -3.50 -16.04 -3.86
CA THR A 151 -3.82 -15.05 -2.83
C THR A 151 -5.25 -14.55 -3.04
N ARG A 152 -6.02 -14.46 -1.96
CA ARG A 152 -7.26 -13.68 -1.97
C ARG A 152 -6.93 -12.26 -1.54
N GLU A 153 -7.31 -11.30 -2.37
CA GLU A 153 -7.00 -9.90 -2.12
C GLU A 153 -8.27 -9.07 -1.95
N GLN A 154 -8.24 -8.23 -0.92
CA GLN A 154 -9.32 -7.33 -0.58
C GLN A 154 -8.77 -5.96 -0.20
N PHE A 155 -9.37 -4.91 -0.74
CA PHE A 155 -9.11 -3.54 -0.33
C PHE A 155 -10.31 -2.99 0.44
N ASP A 156 -10.06 -2.28 1.52
CA ASP A 156 -11.02 -1.40 2.17
C ASP A 156 -10.58 0.05 1.96
N VAL A 157 -11.51 0.90 1.51
CA VAL A 157 -11.29 2.33 1.29
C VAL A 157 -11.88 3.10 2.46
N TYR A 158 -11.07 3.96 3.03
CA TYR A 158 -11.43 4.88 4.11
C TYR A 158 -11.15 6.31 3.69
N VAL A 159 -11.80 7.24 4.36
CA VAL A 159 -11.49 8.67 4.29
C VAL A 159 -11.13 9.22 5.65
N TRP A 160 -10.31 10.26 5.65
CA TRP A 160 -10.05 11.01 6.87
C TRP A 160 -11.33 11.70 7.37
N ASP A 161 -11.42 11.98 8.67
CA ASP A 161 -12.59 12.58 9.31
C ASP A 161 -12.96 13.98 8.77
N TYR A 162 -11.96 14.69 8.19
CA TYR A 162 -12.16 15.99 7.55
C TYR A 162 -12.64 15.91 6.08
N VAL A 163 -12.76 14.73 5.51
CA VAL A 163 -13.22 14.52 4.14
C VAL A 163 -14.70 14.12 4.14
N GLU A 164 -15.51 14.82 3.34
CA GLU A 164 -16.90 14.43 3.10
C GLU A 164 -16.97 13.44 1.93
N PRO A 165 -17.35 12.16 2.17
CA PRO A 165 -17.37 11.14 1.14
C PRO A 165 -18.63 11.24 0.26
N THR A 166 -18.59 12.08 -0.77
CA THR A 166 -19.68 12.08 -1.74
C THR A 166 -19.70 10.80 -2.57
N PRO A 167 -20.85 10.37 -3.10
CA PRO A 167 -20.94 9.17 -3.95
C PRO A 167 -19.96 9.19 -5.14
N GLU A 168 -19.76 10.37 -5.74
CA GLU A 168 -18.87 10.58 -6.87
C GLU A 168 -17.39 10.39 -6.47
N LEU A 169 -16.99 10.92 -5.31
CA LEU A 169 -15.64 10.73 -4.77
C LEU A 169 -15.37 9.25 -4.47
N VAL A 170 -16.31 8.60 -3.78
CA VAL A 170 -16.18 7.16 -3.45
C VAL A 170 -16.06 6.32 -4.73
N ALA A 171 -16.90 6.58 -5.73
CA ALA A 171 -16.82 5.91 -7.02
C ALA A 171 -15.46 6.16 -7.69
N GLY A 172 -14.95 7.38 -7.65
CA GLY A 172 -13.64 7.75 -8.20
C GLY A 172 -12.49 6.97 -7.55
N TRP A 173 -12.46 6.86 -6.22
CA TRP A 173 -11.45 6.06 -5.51
C TRP A 173 -11.55 4.58 -5.82
N VAL A 174 -12.77 4.03 -5.89
CA VAL A 174 -13.00 2.62 -6.23
C VAL A 174 -12.49 2.32 -7.65
N ASP A 175 -12.85 3.14 -8.63
CA ASP A 175 -12.45 2.95 -10.02
C ASP A 175 -10.94 3.09 -10.21
N LEU A 176 -10.32 4.04 -9.50
CA LEU A 176 -8.89 4.24 -9.50
C LEU A 176 -8.14 3.02 -8.95
N ASN A 177 -8.51 2.56 -7.76
CA ASN A 177 -7.89 1.38 -7.15
C ASN A 177 -8.09 0.12 -7.99
N LYS A 178 -9.25 -0.05 -8.63
CA LYS A 178 -9.48 -1.16 -9.55
C LYS A 178 -8.57 -1.12 -10.77
N ARG A 179 -8.32 0.05 -11.34
CA ARG A 179 -7.43 0.18 -12.51
C ARG A 179 -5.99 -0.11 -12.15
N ILE A 180 -5.48 0.49 -11.07
CA ILE A 180 -4.11 0.29 -10.60
C ILE A 180 -3.89 -1.19 -10.29
N ASN A 181 -4.75 -1.78 -9.49
CA ASN A 181 -4.59 -3.18 -9.09
C ASN A 181 -4.73 -4.16 -10.26
N ALA A 182 -5.48 -3.83 -11.30
CA ALA A 182 -5.55 -4.65 -12.52
C ALA A 182 -4.20 -4.67 -13.28
N GLU A 183 -3.46 -3.56 -13.27
CA GLU A 183 -2.10 -3.48 -13.81
C GLU A 183 -1.17 -4.38 -12.98
N ASP A 184 -1.23 -4.29 -11.66
CA ASP A 184 -0.42 -5.09 -10.73
C ASP A 184 -0.70 -6.59 -10.82
N ILE A 185 -1.96 -7.00 -10.86
CA ILE A 185 -2.36 -8.42 -10.93
C ILE A 185 -1.70 -9.10 -12.13
N SER A 186 -1.73 -8.46 -13.29
CA SER A 186 -1.14 -9.02 -14.51
C SER A 186 0.37 -9.26 -14.36
N MET A 187 1.07 -8.37 -13.69
CA MET A 187 2.50 -8.49 -13.41
C MET A 187 2.78 -9.54 -12.34
N ILE A 188 2.05 -9.54 -11.23
CA ILE A 188 2.17 -10.51 -10.14
C ILE A 188 2.02 -11.95 -10.68
N GLU A 189 1.02 -12.20 -11.52
CA GLU A 189 0.80 -13.51 -12.14
C GLU A 189 1.92 -13.92 -13.10
N ALA A 190 2.49 -12.94 -13.83
CA ALA A 190 3.65 -13.19 -14.68
C ALA A 190 4.92 -13.49 -13.85
N MET A 191 5.13 -12.76 -12.75
CA MET A 191 6.23 -12.99 -11.81
C MET A 191 6.12 -14.38 -11.17
N GLN A 192 4.92 -14.79 -10.71
CA GLN A 192 4.70 -16.13 -10.15
C GLN A 192 5.11 -17.23 -11.14
N LYS A 193 4.79 -17.09 -12.41
CA LYS A 193 5.20 -18.03 -13.46
C LYS A 193 6.71 -17.99 -13.68
N GLY A 194 7.31 -16.81 -13.69
CA GLY A 194 8.75 -16.62 -13.83
C GLY A 194 9.54 -17.27 -12.69
N LEU A 195 9.13 -17.05 -11.45
CA LEU A 195 9.76 -17.63 -10.26
C LEU A 195 9.68 -19.16 -10.21
N ALA A 196 8.65 -19.76 -10.82
CA ALA A 196 8.55 -21.22 -10.97
C ALA A 196 9.49 -21.80 -12.04
N SER A 197 10.18 -20.97 -12.81
CA SER A 197 11.10 -21.41 -13.85
C SER A 197 12.41 -21.93 -13.25
N PRO A 198 12.96 -23.04 -13.77
CA PRO A 198 14.29 -23.52 -13.37
C PRO A 198 15.41 -22.48 -13.57
N ALA A 199 15.23 -21.50 -14.46
CA ALA A 199 16.18 -20.43 -14.69
C ALA A 199 16.33 -19.47 -13.50
N MET A 200 15.36 -19.45 -12.58
CA MET A 200 15.37 -18.62 -11.38
C MET A 200 16.02 -19.27 -10.16
N SER A 201 16.64 -20.45 -10.31
CA SER A 201 17.28 -21.17 -9.20
C SER A 201 18.41 -20.40 -8.49
N GLY A 202 18.95 -19.34 -9.11
CA GLY A 202 19.97 -18.45 -8.54
C GLY A 202 19.43 -17.28 -7.70
N GLY A 203 18.11 -17.12 -7.60
CA GLY A 203 17.47 -15.97 -6.96
C GLY A 203 17.46 -14.72 -7.84
N ALA A 204 16.85 -13.66 -7.33
CA ALA A 204 16.82 -12.34 -7.95
C ALA A 204 17.81 -11.39 -7.28
N VAL A 205 18.20 -10.34 -8.00
CA VAL A 205 19.03 -9.25 -7.46
C VAL A 205 18.11 -8.05 -7.23
N LEU A 206 17.98 -7.64 -5.98
CA LEU A 206 17.19 -6.46 -5.60
C LEU A 206 18.00 -5.18 -5.77
N SER A 207 17.34 -4.11 -6.19
CA SER A 207 17.92 -2.78 -6.18
C SER A 207 18.16 -2.32 -4.72
N PRO A 208 19.38 -2.00 -4.30
CA PRO A 208 19.65 -1.60 -2.94
C PRO A 208 19.01 -0.24 -2.59
N HIS A 209 18.62 0.53 -3.59
CA HIS A 209 18.07 1.87 -3.43
C HIS A 209 16.54 1.84 -3.32
N TRP A 210 15.85 1.14 -4.21
CA TRP A 210 14.39 1.15 -4.28
C TRP A 210 13.71 -0.08 -3.68
N GLU A 211 14.42 -1.22 -3.60
CA GLU A 211 13.87 -2.49 -3.12
C GLU A 211 14.45 -2.93 -1.76
N SER A 212 15.06 -2.01 -1.01
CA SER A 212 15.61 -2.32 0.32
C SER A 212 14.53 -2.76 1.32
N CYS A 213 13.29 -2.28 1.16
CA CYS A 213 12.14 -2.71 1.95
C CYS A 213 11.74 -4.17 1.67
N VAL A 214 11.85 -4.65 0.43
CA VAL A 214 11.62 -6.06 0.06
C VAL A 214 12.61 -6.97 0.79
N LYS A 215 13.88 -6.60 0.80
CA LYS A 215 14.91 -7.37 1.52
C LYS A 215 14.63 -7.51 3.03
N GLN A 216 13.98 -6.52 3.64
CA GLN A 216 13.62 -6.56 5.05
C GLN A 216 12.32 -7.34 5.28
N PHE A 217 11.46 -7.42 4.27
CA PHE A 217 10.22 -8.18 4.33
C PHE A 217 10.48 -9.69 4.25
N GLU A 218 11.42 -10.14 3.40
CA GLU A 218 11.84 -11.54 3.27
C GLU A 218 12.65 -12.05 4.49
#